data_d42acb4863b1a0d2088f2cd2efb80dc2
#
_entry.id   d42acb4863b1a0d2088f2cd2efb80dc2
#
_cell.length_a   1.000
_cell.length_b   1.000
_cell.length_c   1.000
_cell.angle_alpha   90.00
_cell.angle_beta   90.00
_cell.angle_gamma   90.00
#
_symmetry.space_group_name_H-M   'P 1'
#
loop_
_entity.id
_entity.type
_entity.pdbx_description
1 polymer ?
#
loop_
_entity_poly.entity_id
_entity_poly.type
_entity_poly.pdbx_seq_one_letter_code
_entity_poly.pdbx_strand_id
1 'polypeptide(L)'
;VPVSSLVKVMPFEDLKSITAGKNGEYIPVSFFEVADAPKLMEDVEQVIQETDGWEVDFSGSFFSNEKMIGELAIILFVSILLMYFILCAQFESFLQPLIVLVEIPIDIAFALTSLWLFGHTLNLMSAIGIIVTCGIVVNDSILKLDSINELRKAGTPLMQAIHTAGVRRLRPIIMTSLTTIMAMVPLLFSSDMGSE
;
A
#
# COMPACT_ATOMS: atom_id res chain seq x y z
N VAL A 1 52.93 27.90 32.56
CA VAL A 1 53.04 26.42 32.53
C VAL A 1 52.23 25.95 31.33
N PRO A 2 52.83 25.26 30.34
CA PRO A 2 52.10 24.77 29.19
C PRO A 2 51.08 23.70 29.61
N VAL A 3 49.88 23.74 29.03
CA VAL A 3 48.77 22.81 29.37
C VAL A 3 49.18 21.34 29.20
N SER A 4 50.09 21.05 28.27
CA SER A 4 50.65 19.71 28.02
C SER A 4 51.42 19.11 29.24
N SER A 5 51.80 19.91 30.22
CA SER A 5 52.45 19.43 31.43
C SER A 5 51.45 19.06 32.54
N LEU A 6 50.22 19.43 32.39
CA LEU A 6 49.13 19.20 33.38
C LEU A 6 48.14 18.13 32.94
N VAL A 7 48.13 17.77 31.66
CA VAL A 7 47.15 16.84 31.08
C VAL A 7 47.88 15.75 30.30
N LYS A 8 47.66 14.49 30.69
CA LYS A 8 48.09 13.33 29.91
C LYS A 8 46.97 12.93 28.96
N VAL A 9 47.18 13.19 27.68
CA VAL A 9 46.24 12.76 26.65
C VAL A 9 46.42 11.25 26.45
N MET A 10 45.43 10.47 26.84
CA MET A 10 45.34 9.06 26.47
C MET A 10 44.41 8.95 25.26
N PRO A 11 44.82 8.31 24.16
CA PRO A 11 43.91 7.96 23.12
C PRO A 11 42.91 6.94 23.66
N PHE A 12 41.64 7.28 23.68
CA PHE A 12 40.54 6.41 24.06
C PHE A 12 39.71 6.17 22.82
N GLU A 13 39.56 4.92 22.44
CA GLU A 13 38.62 4.52 21.37
C GLU A 13 37.27 4.39 22.03
N ASP A 14 36.44 5.40 21.88
CA ASP A 14 35.06 5.40 22.33
C ASP A 14 34.14 5.73 21.15
N LEU A 15 32.90 5.28 21.24
CA LEU A 15 31.88 5.59 20.23
C LEU A 15 31.63 7.10 20.22
N LYS A 16 31.71 7.72 19.02
CA LYS A 16 31.50 9.16 18.83
C LYS A 16 30.10 9.64 19.21
N SER A 17 29.13 8.74 19.20
CA SER A 17 27.75 9.02 19.59
C SER A 17 27.10 7.74 20.11
N ILE A 18 26.39 7.85 21.22
CA ILE A 18 25.54 6.80 21.74
C ILE A 18 24.12 7.13 21.27
N THR A 19 23.48 6.24 20.53
CA THR A 19 22.09 6.40 20.10
C THR A 19 21.21 5.58 21.04
N ALA A 20 20.17 6.19 21.60
CA ALA A 20 19.23 5.53 22.49
C ALA A 20 17.82 5.52 21.87
N GLY A 21 17.17 4.37 21.92
CA GLY A 21 15.81 4.16 21.47
C GLY A 21 14.90 3.67 22.60
N LYS A 22 13.71 3.20 22.25
CA LYS A 22 12.73 2.68 23.22
C LYS A 22 13.23 1.46 23.99
N ASN A 23 14.16 0.69 23.40
CA ASN A 23 14.69 -0.56 23.94
C ASN A 23 16.07 -0.40 24.59
N GLY A 24 16.59 0.82 24.76
CA GLY A 24 17.89 1.10 25.36
C GLY A 24 18.88 1.74 24.39
N GLU A 25 20.18 1.60 24.72
CA GLU A 25 21.27 2.09 23.88
C GLU A 25 21.55 1.10 22.75
N TYR A 26 21.78 1.61 21.52
CA TYR A 26 22.07 0.77 20.36
C TYR A 26 23.14 1.41 19.46
N ILE A 27 23.84 0.58 18.71
CA ILE A 27 24.80 0.98 17.69
C ILE A 27 24.12 0.84 16.32
N PRO A 28 23.83 1.93 15.61
CA PRO A 28 23.25 1.86 14.29
C PRO A 28 24.32 1.43 13.25
N VAL A 29 24.08 0.32 12.58
CA VAL A 29 24.87 -0.12 11.42
C VAL A 29 24.01 0.00 10.17
N SER A 30 24.40 0.84 9.21
CA SER A 30 23.65 1.07 8.00
C SER A 30 24.26 0.34 6.82
N PHE A 31 23.46 -0.47 6.14
CA PHE A 31 23.83 -1.13 4.89
C PHE A 31 23.14 -0.40 3.73
N PHE A 32 23.89 -0.07 2.69
CA PHE A 32 23.38 0.59 1.50
C PHE A 32 23.45 -0.38 0.31
N GLU A 33 22.49 -0.30 -0.62
CA GLU A 33 22.43 -1.08 -1.86
C GLU A 33 22.52 -2.61 -1.66
N VAL A 34 21.73 -3.14 -0.72
CA VAL A 34 21.68 -4.57 -0.45
C VAL A 34 20.83 -5.26 -1.52
N ALA A 35 21.43 -6.14 -2.33
CA ALA A 35 20.72 -6.88 -3.38
C ALA A 35 19.76 -7.96 -2.84
N ASP A 36 20.07 -8.51 -1.66
CA ASP A 36 19.28 -9.58 -1.01
C ASP A 36 19.22 -9.32 0.50
N ALA A 37 18.25 -8.52 0.92
CA ALA A 37 18.10 -8.15 2.33
C ALA A 37 17.76 -9.34 3.24
N PRO A 38 16.86 -10.30 2.87
CA PRO A 38 16.56 -11.45 3.69
C PRO A 38 17.80 -12.30 4.02
N LYS A 39 18.66 -12.53 3.02
CA LYS A 39 19.87 -13.33 3.20
C LYS A 39 20.90 -12.64 4.10
N LEU A 40 21.07 -11.33 3.93
CA LEU A 40 21.94 -10.53 4.80
C LEU A 40 21.48 -10.59 6.26
N MET A 41 20.17 -10.59 6.50
CA MET A 41 19.62 -10.71 7.86
C MET A 41 19.95 -12.05 8.50
N GLU A 42 19.75 -13.14 7.76
CA GLU A 42 20.05 -14.48 8.23
C GLU A 42 21.54 -14.62 8.59
N ASP A 43 22.40 -14.07 7.72
CA ASP A 43 23.85 -14.05 7.96
C ASP A 43 24.23 -13.22 9.21
N VAL A 44 23.60 -12.05 9.41
CA VAL A 44 23.84 -11.16 10.56
C VAL A 44 23.29 -11.79 11.85
N GLU A 45 22.08 -12.35 11.82
CA GLU A 45 21.52 -13.06 12.98
C GLU A 45 22.41 -14.24 13.41
N GLN A 46 22.92 -15.01 12.44
CA GLN A 46 23.78 -16.13 12.73
C GLN A 46 25.10 -15.69 13.40
N VAL A 47 25.73 -14.63 12.92
CA VAL A 47 26.96 -14.08 13.49
C VAL A 47 26.73 -13.53 14.91
N ILE A 48 25.58 -12.93 15.18
CA ILE A 48 25.28 -12.34 16.49
C ILE A 48 24.84 -13.39 17.50
N GLN A 49 24.13 -14.46 17.07
CA GLN A 49 23.83 -15.60 17.94
C GLN A 49 25.10 -16.30 18.46
N GLU A 50 26.21 -16.24 17.73
CA GLU A 50 27.52 -16.74 18.17
C GLU A 50 28.18 -15.81 19.16
N THR A 51 27.68 -14.56 19.36
CA THR A 51 28.26 -13.54 20.22
C THR A 51 27.35 -13.24 21.40
N ASP A 52 27.60 -13.79 22.55
CA ASP A 52 26.80 -13.58 23.76
C ASP A 52 26.67 -12.08 24.15
N GLY A 53 25.43 -11.66 24.39
CA GLY A 53 25.12 -10.35 24.97
C GLY A 53 24.65 -9.25 23.98
N TRP A 54 24.47 -9.57 22.72
CA TRP A 54 23.94 -8.63 21.72
C TRP A 54 22.57 -9.06 21.23
N GLU A 55 21.66 -8.11 21.13
CA GLU A 55 20.35 -8.26 20.52
C GLU A 55 20.29 -7.42 19.24
N VAL A 56 19.77 -7.99 18.15
CA VAL A 56 19.67 -7.30 16.86
C VAL A 56 18.23 -6.86 16.65
N ASP A 57 18.06 -5.61 16.30
CA ASP A 57 16.80 -5.08 15.82
C ASP A 57 17.01 -4.52 14.40
N PHE A 58 16.33 -5.09 13.43
CA PHE A 58 16.40 -4.66 12.04
C PHE A 58 15.41 -3.55 11.78
N SER A 59 15.87 -2.42 11.28
CA SER A 59 15.05 -1.28 10.92
C SER A 59 15.44 -0.76 9.53
N GLY A 60 14.50 -0.16 8.82
CA GLY A 60 14.76 0.43 7.51
C GLY A 60 13.52 0.43 6.62
N SER A 61 13.65 1.06 5.46
CA SER A 61 12.55 1.18 4.49
C SER A 61 12.01 -0.18 4.03
N PHE A 62 12.87 -1.18 3.89
CA PHE A 62 12.48 -2.53 3.51
C PHE A 62 11.48 -3.15 4.51
N PHE A 63 11.82 -3.15 5.80
CA PHE A 63 10.97 -3.73 6.86
C PHE A 63 9.71 -2.92 7.10
N SER A 64 9.85 -1.61 7.06
CA SER A 64 8.71 -0.71 7.16
C SER A 64 7.70 -0.98 6.05
N ASN A 65 8.17 -1.14 4.81
CA ASN A 65 7.31 -1.40 3.67
C ASN A 65 6.62 -2.77 3.75
N GLU A 66 7.33 -3.84 4.10
CA GLU A 66 6.75 -5.18 4.20
C GLU A 66 5.67 -5.25 5.29
N LYS A 67 5.97 -4.73 6.48
CA LYS A 67 5.00 -4.68 7.58
C LYS A 67 3.79 -3.82 7.22
N MET A 68 4.00 -2.65 6.62
CA MET A 68 2.93 -1.75 6.21
C MET A 68 2.06 -2.35 5.10
N ILE A 69 2.63 -3.06 4.14
CA ILE A 69 1.86 -3.77 3.10
C ILE A 69 0.97 -4.85 3.73
N GLY A 70 1.48 -5.59 4.72
CA GLY A 70 0.69 -6.56 5.47
C GLY A 70 -0.47 -5.92 6.23
N GLU A 71 -0.23 -4.81 6.92
CA GLU A 71 -1.27 -4.03 7.61
C GLU A 71 -2.32 -3.48 6.63
N LEU A 72 -1.89 -2.96 5.48
CA LEU A 72 -2.80 -2.48 4.43
C LEU A 72 -3.65 -3.61 3.85
N ALA A 73 -3.11 -4.81 3.68
CA ALA A 73 -3.86 -5.96 3.20
C ALA A 73 -4.98 -6.36 4.18
N ILE A 74 -4.71 -6.32 5.49
CA ILE A 74 -5.72 -6.56 6.54
C ILE A 74 -6.80 -5.49 6.50
N ILE A 75 -6.42 -4.22 6.41
CA ILE A 75 -7.35 -3.10 6.31
C ILE A 75 -8.23 -3.25 5.07
N LEU A 76 -7.65 -3.60 3.93
CA LEU A 76 -8.39 -3.85 2.69
C LEU A 76 -9.40 -4.98 2.86
N PHE A 77 -8.98 -6.11 3.46
CA PHE A 77 -9.88 -7.24 3.70
C PHE A 77 -11.06 -6.87 4.59
N VAL A 78 -10.80 -6.19 5.71
CA VAL A 78 -11.86 -5.72 6.63
C VAL A 78 -12.79 -4.73 5.92
N SER A 79 -12.25 -3.82 5.12
CA SER A 79 -13.03 -2.85 4.34
C SER A 79 -13.95 -3.54 3.33
N ILE A 80 -13.45 -4.55 2.61
CA ILE A 80 -14.26 -5.34 1.66
C ILE A 80 -15.39 -6.06 2.39
N LEU A 81 -15.11 -6.64 3.55
CA LEU A 81 -16.11 -7.34 4.36
C LEU A 81 -17.20 -6.40 4.86
N LEU A 82 -16.84 -5.23 5.40
CA LEU A 82 -17.79 -4.21 5.83
C LEU A 82 -18.63 -3.70 4.65
N MET A 83 -17.99 -3.43 3.51
CA MET A 83 -18.66 -3.01 2.29
C MET A 83 -19.66 -4.06 1.83
N TYR A 84 -19.31 -5.34 1.86
CA TYR A 84 -20.23 -6.43 1.51
C TYR A 84 -21.50 -6.39 2.36
N PHE A 85 -21.39 -6.26 3.68
CA PHE A 85 -22.54 -6.18 4.56
C PHE A 85 -23.41 -4.95 4.32
N ILE A 86 -22.79 -3.79 4.09
CA ILE A 86 -23.51 -2.57 3.76
C ILE A 86 -24.28 -2.72 2.46
N LEU A 87 -23.66 -3.29 1.42
CA LEU A 87 -24.30 -3.51 0.13
C LEU A 87 -25.43 -4.56 0.21
N CYS A 88 -25.26 -5.61 1.03
CA CYS A 88 -26.34 -6.57 1.27
C CYS A 88 -27.57 -5.89 1.87
N ALA A 89 -27.36 -4.98 2.82
CA ALA A 89 -28.46 -4.21 3.41
C ALA A 89 -29.10 -3.22 2.40
N GLN A 90 -28.28 -2.59 1.53
CA GLN A 90 -28.75 -1.62 0.56
C GLN A 90 -29.53 -2.26 -0.59
N PHE A 91 -29.08 -3.40 -1.11
CA PHE A 91 -29.72 -4.07 -2.25
C PHE A 91 -30.74 -5.14 -1.84
N GLU A 92 -30.91 -5.38 -0.54
CA GLU A 92 -31.78 -6.45 0.00
C GLU A 92 -31.50 -7.82 -0.67
N SER A 93 -30.24 -8.07 -1.01
CA SER A 93 -29.79 -9.24 -1.77
C SER A 93 -28.37 -9.60 -1.39
N PHE A 94 -28.07 -10.89 -1.24
CA PHE A 94 -26.71 -11.39 -1.01
C PHE A 94 -25.91 -11.60 -2.31
N LEU A 95 -26.59 -11.78 -3.44
CA LEU A 95 -25.95 -12.07 -4.73
C LEU A 95 -25.45 -10.81 -5.44
N GLN A 96 -26.19 -9.72 -5.36
CA GLN A 96 -25.81 -8.48 -6.05
C GLN A 96 -24.49 -7.89 -5.57
N PRO A 97 -24.22 -7.78 -4.25
CA PRO A 97 -22.91 -7.37 -3.76
C PRO A 97 -21.77 -8.29 -4.20
N LEU A 98 -22.01 -9.59 -4.27
CA LEU A 98 -21.00 -10.55 -4.69
C LEU A 98 -20.55 -10.30 -6.15
N ILE A 99 -21.48 -9.92 -7.03
CA ILE A 99 -21.16 -9.56 -8.42
C ILE A 99 -20.23 -8.34 -8.47
N VAL A 100 -20.50 -7.33 -7.63
CA VAL A 100 -19.62 -6.13 -7.53
C VAL A 100 -18.24 -6.50 -6.97
N LEU A 101 -18.19 -7.38 -5.95
CA LEU A 101 -16.94 -7.78 -5.35
C LEU A 101 -16.02 -8.59 -6.28
N VAL A 102 -16.57 -9.29 -7.27
CA VAL A 102 -15.76 -10.01 -8.30
C VAL A 102 -14.90 -9.04 -9.12
N GLU A 103 -15.28 -7.77 -9.20
CA GLU A 103 -14.52 -6.74 -9.90
C GLU A 103 -13.18 -6.44 -9.21
N ILE A 104 -13.12 -6.49 -7.86
CA ILE A 104 -11.90 -6.18 -7.07
C ILE A 104 -10.71 -7.08 -7.43
N PRO A 105 -10.81 -8.42 -7.45
CA PRO A 105 -9.71 -9.28 -7.87
C PRO A 105 -9.22 -9.00 -9.30
N ILE A 106 -10.15 -8.63 -10.20
CA ILE A 106 -9.81 -8.30 -11.58
C ILE A 106 -9.00 -7.00 -11.64
N ASP A 107 -9.41 -5.98 -10.89
CA ASP A 107 -8.70 -4.71 -10.79
C ASP A 107 -7.30 -4.88 -10.21
N ILE A 108 -7.18 -5.63 -9.11
CA ILE A 108 -5.88 -5.92 -8.49
C ILE A 108 -4.97 -6.66 -9.48
N ALA A 109 -5.50 -7.67 -10.17
CA ALA A 109 -4.72 -8.41 -11.16
C ALA A 109 -4.24 -7.50 -12.30
N PHE A 110 -5.09 -6.58 -12.77
CA PHE A 110 -4.75 -5.63 -13.82
C PHE A 110 -3.70 -4.61 -13.35
N ALA A 111 -3.84 -4.10 -12.12
CA ALA A 111 -2.88 -3.18 -11.52
C ALA A 111 -1.50 -3.83 -11.32
N LEU A 112 -1.44 -5.06 -10.79
CA LEU A 112 -0.19 -5.81 -10.63
C LEU A 112 0.46 -6.14 -11.97
N THR A 113 -0.34 -6.53 -12.97
CA THR A 113 0.17 -6.79 -14.34
C THR A 113 0.74 -5.51 -14.95
N SER A 114 0.10 -4.38 -14.73
CA SER A 114 0.60 -3.07 -15.18
C SER A 114 1.92 -2.71 -14.52
N LEU A 115 2.04 -2.85 -13.19
CA LEU A 115 3.31 -2.63 -12.46
C LEU A 115 4.43 -3.50 -13.01
N TRP A 116 4.17 -4.79 -13.20
CA TRP A 116 5.13 -5.71 -13.76
C TRP A 116 5.57 -5.33 -15.19
N LEU A 117 4.63 -4.92 -16.05
CA LEU A 117 4.90 -4.52 -17.44
C LEU A 117 5.79 -3.28 -17.50
N PHE A 118 5.62 -2.32 -16.59
CA PHE A 118 6.43 -1.11 -16.52
C PHE A 118 7.71 -1.28 -15.70
N GLY A 119 7.99 -2.47 -15.15
CA GLY A 119 9.21 -2.77 -14.40
C GLY A 119 9.25 -2.14 -12.99
N HIS A 120 8.10 -1.72 -12.46
CA HIS A 120 8.00 -1.18 -11.12
C HIS A 120 7.77 -2.27 -10.09
N THR A 121 8.32 -2.07 -8.90
CA THR A 121 8.13 -2.96 -7.75
C THR A 121 6.90 -2.58 -6.94
N LEU A 122 6.32 -3.56 -6.24
CA LEU A 122 5.25 -3.30 -5.29
C LEU A 122 5.84 -2.61 -4.05
N ASN A 123 5.61 -1.32 -3.92
CA ASN A 123 5.99 -0.52 -2.76
C ASN A 123 4.74 0.02 -2.04
N LEU A 124 4.94 0.72 -0.92
CA LEU A 124 3.84 1.29 -0.13
C LEU A 124 2.95 2.23 -0.97
N MET A 125 3.55 3.05 -1.84
CA MET A 125 2.79 4.00 -2.66
C MET A 125 1.93 3.29 -3.70
N SER A 126 2.46 2.24 -4.35
CA SER A 126 1.69 1.43 -5.29
C SER A 126 0.57 0.65 -4.60
N ALA A 127 0.80 0.14 -3.38
CA ALA A 127 -0.23 -0.53 -2.59
C ALA A 127 -1.39 0.41 -2.22
N ILE A 128 -1.10 1.63 -1.77
CA ILE A 128 -2.11 2.67 -1.51
C ILE A 128 -2.86 3.00 -2.80
N GLY A 129 -2.15 3.16 -3.92
CA GLY A 129 -2.76 3.43 -5.22
C GLY A 129 -3.75 2.35 -5.66
N ILE A 130 -3.42 1.08 -5.47
CA ILE A 130 -4.31 -0.06 -5.77
C ILE A 130 -5.57 0.02 -4.89
N ILE A 131 -5.44 0.25 -3.59
CA ILE A 131 -6.58 0.34 -2.66
C ILE A 131 -7.52 1.48 -3.06
N VAL A 132 -6.98 2.65 -3.37
CA VAL A 132 -7.77 3.82 -3.80
C VAL A 132 -8.49 3.52 -5.12
N THR A 133 -7.81 2.92 -6.09
CA THR A 133 -8.41 2.56 -7.38
C THR A 133 -9.55 1.56 -7.21
N CYS A 134 -9.36 0.49 -6.42
CA CYS A 134 -10.43 -0.46 -6.08
C CYS A 134 -11.65 0.26 -5.48
N GLY A 135 -11.44 1.23 -4.58
CA GLY A 135 -12.53 2.00 -4.00
C GLY A 135 -13.33 2.83 -5.01
N ILE A 136 -12.64 3.44 -5.99
CA ILE A 136 -13.29 4.23 -7.05
C ILE A 136 -14.11 3.33 -7.98
N VAL A 137 -13.53 2.21 -8.43
CA VAL A 137 -14.18 1.27 -9.36
C VAL A 137 -15.41 0.66 -8.73
N VAL A 138 -15.32 0.20 -7.49
CA VAL A 138 -16.47 -0.35 -6.74
C VAL A 138 -17.58 0.68 -6.60
N ASN A 139 -17.26 1.93 -6.31
CA ASN A 139 -18.25 2.99 -6.19
C ASN A 139 -19.02 3.20 -7.51
N ASP A 140 -18.32 3.21 -8.66
CA ASP A 140 -18.94 3.33 -9.97
C ASP A 140 -19.84 2.14 -10.30
N SER A 141 -19.44 0.93 -9.93
CA SER A 141 -20.21 -0.30 -10.12
C SER A 141 -21.46 -0.36 -9.25
N ILE A 142 -21.40 0.10 -8.01
CA ILE A 142 -22.56 0.24 -7.13
C ILE A 142 -23.61 1.16 -7.75
N LEU A 143 -23.20 2.33 -8.21
CA LEU A 143 -24.11 3.31 -8.84
C LEU A 143 -24.74 2.78 -10.14
N LYS A 144 -23.99 1.98 -10.90
CA LYS A 144 -24.50 1.32 -12.12
C LYS A 144 -25.54 0.26 -11.77
N LEU A 145 -25.26 -0.58 -10.77
CA LEU A 145 -26.16 -1.63 -10.32
C LEU A 145 -27.47 -1.05 -9.73
N ASP A 146 -27.35 0.01 -8.93
CA ASP A 146 -28.50 0.74 -8.39
C ASP A 146 -29.40 1.28 -9.51
N SER A 147 -28.82 1.90 -10.54
CA SER A 147 -29.56 2.38 -11.71
C SER A 147 -30.26 1.25 -12.50
N ILE A 148 -29.64 0.06 -12.59
CA ILE A 148 -30.27 -1.13 -13.20
C ILE A 148 -31.45 -1.59 -12.36
N ASN A 149 -31.30 -1.65 -11.04
CA ASN A 149 -32.36 -2.07 -10.13
C ASN A 149 -33.56 -1.12 -10.16
N GLU A 150 -33.33 0.18 -10.23
CA GLU A 150 -34.36 1.20 -10.39
C GLU A 150 -35.19 0.99 -11.68
N LEU A 151 -34.50 0.79 -12.81
CA LEU A 151 -35.16 0.53 -14.09
C LEU A 151 -35.94 -0.79 -14.08
N ARG A 152 -35.44 -1.82 -13.42
CA ARG A 152 -36.13 -3.10 -13.25
C ARG A 152 -37.39 -2.97 -12.40
N LYS A 153 -37.34 -2.20 -11.31
CA LYS A 153 -38.52 -1.89 -10.48
C LYS A 153 -39.56 -1.13 -11.24
N ALA A 154 -39.15 -0.31 -12.24
CA ALA A 154 -40.06 0.38 -13.15
C ALA A 154 -40.65 -0.53 -14.29
N GLY A 155 -40.34 -1.84 -14.25
CA GLY A 155 -40.88 -2.81 -15.20
C GLY A 155 -40.09 -2.97 -16.50
N THR A 156 -38.89 -2.39 -16.61
CA THR A 156 -38.02 -2.52 -17.79
C THR A 156 -37.40 -3.92 -17.85
N PRO A 157 -37.40 -4.60 -19.03
CA PRO A 157 -36.70 -5.87 -19.21
C PRO A 157 -35.23 -5.78 -18.87
N LEU A 158 -34.62 -6.83 -18.26
CA LEU A 158 -33.26 -6.82 -17.75
C LEU A 158 -32.21 -6.32 -18.76
N MET A 159 -32.24 -6.83 -19.98
CA MET A 159 -31.26 -6.46 -21.01
C MET A 159 -31.36 -4.97 -21.39
N GLN A 160 -32.58 -4.44 -21.47
CA GLN A 160 -32.83 -3.03 -21.75
C GLN A 160 -32.45 -2.15 -20.57
N ALA A 161 -32.69 -2.60 -19.33
CA ALA A 161 -32.27 -1.91 -18.10
C ALA A 161 -30.73 -1.79 -18.02
N ILE A 162 -29.99 -2.87 -18.29
CA ILE A 162 -28.54 -2.88 -18.35
C ILE A 162 -27.99 -1.88 -19.37
N HIS A 163 -28.54 -1.93 -20.60
CA HIS A 163 -28.11 -1.03 -21.67
C HIS A 163 -28.39 0.44 -21.31
N THR A 164 -29.59 0.74 -20.84
CA THR A 164 -30.01 2.10 -20.50
C THR A 164 -29.23 2.65 -19.31
N ALA A 165 -29.01 1.84 -18.25
CA ALA A 165 -28.19 2.23 -17.11
C ALA A 165 -26.75 2.46 -17.55
N GLY A 166 -26.17 1.60 -18.39
CA GLY A 166 -24.83 1.75 -18.94
C GLY A 166 -24.65 3.09 -19.68
N VAL A 167 -25.58 3.43 -20.57
CA VAL A 167 -25.52 4.71 -21.32
C VAL A 167 -25.68 5.91 -20.38
N ARG A 168 -26.59 5.84 -19.40
CA ARG A 168 -26.79 6.93 -18.42
C ARG A 168 -25.54 7.20 -17.57
N ARG A 169 -24.81 6.15 -17.18
CA ARG A 169 -23.63 6.24 -16.30
C ARG A 169 -22.32 6.44 -17.06
N LEU A 170 -22.29 6.22 -18.36
CA LEU A 170 -21.08 6.35 -19.17
C LEU A 170 -20.46 7.75 -19.06
N ARG A 171 -21.27 8.79 -19.16
CA ARG A 171 -20.77 10.18 -19.11
C ARG A 171 -20.18 10.56 -17.75
N PRO A 172 -20.85 10.33 -16.61
CA PRO A 172 -20.23 10.53 -15.29
C PRO A 172 -18.94 9.74 -15.09
N ILE A 173 -18.91 8.44 -15.45
CA ILE A 173 -17.73 7.58 -15.28
C ILE A 173 -16.54 8.11 -16.10
N ILE A 174 -16.75 8.51 -17.35
CA ILE A 174 -15.68 9.10 -18.16
C ILE A 174 -15.17 10.41 -17.53
N MET A 175 -16.06 11.22 -16.97
CA MET A 175 -15.67 12.47 -16.31
C MET A 175 -14.82 12.20 -15.06
N THR A 176 -15.24 11.27 -14.19
CA THR A 176 -14.48 10.92 -12.98
C THR A 176 -13.14 10.31 -13.34
N SER A 177 -13.09 9.36 -14.28
CA SER A 177 -11.83 8.76 -14.72
C SER A 177 -10.87 9.79 -15.32
N LEU A 178 -11.38 10.69 -16.18
CA LEU A 178 -10.54 11.72 -16.78
C LEU A 178 -9.98 12.70 -15.73
N THR A 179 -10.81 13.13 -14.77
CA THR A 179 -10.35 14.01 -13.69
C THR A 179 -9.33 13.34 -12.79
N THR A 180 -9.50 12.05 -12.47
CA THR A 180 -8.54 11.27 -11.68
C THR A 180 -7.19 11.14 -12.41
N ILE A 181 -7.21 10.80 -13.71
CA ILE A 181 -6.00 10.73 -14.53
C ILE A 181 -5.30 12.10 -14.56
N MET A 182 -6.03 13.18 -14.83
CA MET A 182 -5.46 14.52 -14.89
C MET A 182 -4.91 15.00 -13.54
N ALA A 183 -5.51 14.58 -12.43
CA ALA A 183 -5.00 14.88 -11.09
C ALA A 183 -3.68 14.15 -10.77
N MET A 184 -3.46 12.96 -11.36
CA MET A 184 -2.21 12.20 -11.18
C MET A 184 -1.07 12.66 -12.09
N VAL A 185 -1.36 13.35 -13.21
CA VAL A 185 -0.34 13.84 -14.15
C VAL A 185 0.73 14.69 -13.46
N PRO A 186 0.44 15.67 -12.59
CA PRO A 186 1.49 16.46 -11.93
C PRO A 186 2.36 15.61 -10.98
N LEU A 187 1.83 14.54 -10.40
CA LEU A 187 2.61 13.62 -9.55
C LEU A 187 3.66 12.83 -10.35
N LEU A 188 3.39 12.51 -11.60
CA LEU A 188 4.35 11.84 -12.49
C LEU A 188 5.56 12.73 -12.86
N PHE A 189 5.41 14.05 -12.77
CA PHE A 189 6.47 15.01 -13.06
C PHE A 189 7.16 15.54 -11.79
N SER A 190 6.68 15.18 -10.60
CA SER A 190 7.35 15.49 -9.34
C SER A 190 8.42 14.44 -9.06
N SER A 191 9.64 14.86 -8.76
CA SER A 191 10.75 13.98 -8.36
C SER A 191 10.75 13.68 -6.84
N ASP A 192 9.60 13.73 -6.20
CA ASP A 192 9.41 13.43 -4.79
C ASP A 192 9.13 11.95 -4.55
N MET A 193 9.10 11.54 -3.26
CA MET A 193 8.95 10.15 -2.78
C MET A 193 7.78 9.33 -3.36
N GLY A 194 6.98 9.87 -4.27
CA GLY A 194 5.89 9.18 -4.97
C GLY A 194 6.19 8.85 -6.43
N SER A 195 7.40 9.12 -6.92
CA SER A 195 7.80 8.92 -8.33
C SER A 195 8.68 7.68 -8.55
N GLU A 196 8.97 6.89 -7.50
CA GLU A 196 9.73 5.64 -7.59
C GLU A 196 8.84 4.43 -7.91
#